data_ebef21667baced8ed4e5eb058060adae
#
_entry.id   ebef21667baced8ed4e5eb058060adae
#
_cell.length_a   1.000
_cell.length_b   1.000
_cell.length_c   1.000
_cell.angle_alpha   90.00
_cell.angle_beta   90.00
_cell.angle_gamma   90.00
#
_symmetry.space_group_name_H-M   'P 1'
#
loop_
_entity.id
_entity.type
_entity.pdbx_description
1 polymer ?
#
loop_
_entity_poly.entity_id
_entity_poly.type
_entity_poly.pdbx_seq_one_letter_code
_entity_poly.pdbx_strand_id
1 'polypeptide(L)'
;MPAERIALAAERRNEARLDEQLRAPQQRRVAWLALVVLIAFAVFFAALPAAAQTATPATGGATLPLLVGQGPGGTSYSVPVQTLLFFTALSFLPAVLLLMTSFTRIVIVLSLLRQALGTQAAPPNQVVIGLSLFLTFFVMAPTIDKVYADAYQPYAENRIAFEEALKRGESPVRGFMLKQTRQTDVMLFAKLAKLDAGTKTEEVPFKVLVPAFVTSELKSAFQIGFLVFLPFLIIDMIVASVLMSLGMMMLSPVLIALPFKLMLFVLADGWNLLLGSLAASFVS
;
A
#
# COMPACT_ATOMS: atom_id res chain seq x y z
N MET A 1 25.20 15.38 51.88
CA MET A 1 25.72 15.32 50.50
C MET A 1 26.01 13.92 49.92
N PRO A 2 26.60 12.89 50.60
CA PRO A 2 26.74 11.55 49.98
C PRO A 2 25.45 10.72 49.96
N ALA A 3 24.57 10.85 50.94
CA ALA A 3 23.34 10.07 51.05
C ALA A 3 22.30 10.39 49.92
N GLU A 4 22.21 11.64 49.51
CA GLU A 4 21.29 12.11 48.46
C GLU A 4 21.66 11.58 47.07
N ARG A 5 22.98 11.47 46.79
CA ARG A 5 23.45 10.88 45.53
C ARG A 5 23.20 9.36 45.43
N ILE A 6 23.19 8.66 46.57
CA ILE A 6 22.89 7.22 46.65
C ILE A 6 21.41 6.99 46.42
N ALA A 7 20.53 7.82 46.97
CA ALA A 7 19.08 7.74 46.77
C ALA A 7 18.68 8.00 45.31
N LEU A 8 19.21 9.05 44.70
CA LEU A 8 19.00 9.35 43.27
C LEU A 8 19.52 8.25 42.33
N ALA A 9 20.63 7.61 42.66
CA ALA A 9 21.16 6.50 41.88
C ALA A 9 20.33 5.21 42.02
N ALA A 10 19.69 5.01 43.18
CA ALA A 10 18.77 3.89 43.39
C ALA A 10 17.44 4.08 42.64
N GLU A 11 16.92 5.31 42.62
CA GLU A 11 15.69 5.69 41.92
C GLU A 11 15.85 5.53 40.40
N ARG A 12 16.93 6.01 39.80
CA ARG A 12 17.26 5.81 38.41
C ARG A 12 17.43 4.33 38.01
N ARG A 13 17.96 3.50 38.91
CA ARG A 13 18.06 2.04 38.66
C ARG A 13 16.69 1.36 38.69
N ASN A 14 15.79 1.82 39.54
CA ASN A 14 14.42 1.28 39.58
C ASN A 14 13.59 1.70 38.35
N GLU A 15 13.71 2.94 37.91
CA GLU A 15 13.08 3.42 36.69
C GLU A 15 13.59 2.65 35.45
N ALA A 16 14.92 2.44 35.34
CA ALA A 16 15.50 1.67 34.25
C ALA A 16 15.04 0.19 34.25
N ARG A 17 14.86 -0.44 35.41
CA ARG A 17 14.31 -1.81 35.53
C ARG A 17 12.85 -1.87 35.18
N LEU A 18 12.05 -0.88 35.56
CA LEU A 18 10.63 -0.80 35.17
C LEU A 18 10.45 -0.60 33.66
N ASP A 19 11.28 0.25 33.08
CA ASP A 19 11.28 0.45 31.59
C ASP A 19 11.70 -0.82 30.85
N GLU A 20 12.66 -1.57 31.35
CA GLU A 20 13.11 -2.82 30.77
C GLU A 20 12.03 -3.93 30.89
N GLN A 21 11.32 -3.98 32.02
CA GLN A 21 10.21 -4.92 32.22
C GLN A 21 8.98 -4.60 31.35
N LEU A 22 8.73 -3.31 31.07
CA LEU A 22 7.62 -2.90 30.21
C LEU A 22 7.93 -3.08 28.71
N ARG A 23 9.20 -2.96 28.31
CA ARG A 23 9.64 -3.13 26.91
C ARG A 23 9.78 -4.60 26.50
N ALA A 24 10.11 -5.49 27.43
CA ALA A 24 10.37 -6.91 27.13
C ALA A 24 9.19 -7.66 26.49
N PRO A 25 7.92 -7.52 26.94
CA PRO A 25 6.79 -8.22 26.32
C PRO A 25 6.41 -7.64 24.97
N GLN A 26 6.61 -6.34 24.76
CA GLN A 26 6.29 -5.67 23.50
C GLN A 26 7.30 -6.02 22.41
N GLN A 27 8.59 -6.04 22.73
CA GLN A 27 9.64 -6.46 21.79
C GLN A 27 9.50 -7.94 21.40
N ARG A 28 9.13 -8.82 22.34
CA ARG A 28 8.87 -10.23 22.05
C ARG A 28 7.69 -10.42 21.09
N ARG A 29 6.62 -9.64 21.23
CA ARG A 29 5.46 -9.70 20.30
C ARG A 29 5.81 -9.20 18.91
N VAL A 30 6.56 -8.11 18.80
CA VAL A 30 7.01 -7.57 17.51
C VAL A 30 8.01 -8.52 16.85
N ALA A 31 8.96 -9.09 17.62
CA ALA A 31 9.89 -10.09 17.11
C ALA A 31 9.19 -11.38 16.65
N TRP A 32 8.15 -11.82 17.36
CA TRP A 32 7.34 -12.99 16.99
C TRP A 32 6.54 -12.73 15.72
N LEU A 33 5.92 -11.56 15.59
CA LEU A 33 5.21 -11.16 14.37
C LEU A 33 6.16 -11.03 13.17
N ALA A 34 7.34 -10.44 13.37
CA ALA A 34 8.36 -10.36 12.34
C ALA A 34 8.85 -11.76 11.91
N LEU A 35 9.02 -12.67 12.87
CA LEU A 35 9.41 -14.05 12.60
C LEU A 35 8.32 -14.80 11.82
N VAL A 36 7.05 -14.65 12.20
CA VAL A 36 5.91 -15.27 11.50
C VAL A 36 5.78 -14.75 10.07
N VAL A 37 5.93 -13.44 9.86
CA VAL A 37 5.93 -12.82 8.52
C VAL A 37 7.11 -13.33 7.69
N LEU A 38 8.29 -13.46 8.30
CA LEU A 38 9.50 -13.94 7.63
C LEU A 38 9.39 -15.44 7.27
N ILE A 39 8.80 -16.26 8.14
CA ILE A 39 8.51 -17.67 7.88
C ILE A 39 7.45 -17.80 6.79
N ALA A 40 6.36 -17.03 6.84
CA ALA A 40 5.33 -17.01 5.80
C ALA A 40 5.91 -16.62 4.43
N PHE A 41 6.79 -15.62 4.40
CA PHE A 41 7.52 -15.18 3.21
C PHE A 41 8.49 -16.25 2.70
N ALA A 42 9.24 -16.91 3.60
CA ALA A 42 10.14 -17.99 3.26
C ALA A 42 9.41 -19.22 2.72
N VAL A 43 8.29 -19.60 3.33
CA VAL A 43 7.43 -20.72 2.87
C VAL A 43 6.82 -20.39 1.50
N PHE A 44 6.39 -19.15 1.28
CA PHE A 44 5.87 -18.68 -0.01
C PHE A 44 6.94 -18.76 -1.10
N PHE A 45 8.18 -18.32 -0.82
CA PHE A 45 9.28 -18.37 -1.77
C PHE A 45 9.86 -19.79 -1.96
N ALA A 46 9.84 -20.62 -0.94
CA ALA A 46 10.30 -22.02 -1.05
C ALA A 46 9.30 -22.92 -1.81
N ALA A 47 8.03 -22.56 -1.83
CA ALA A 47 6.99 -23.30 -2.57
C ALA A 47 7.04 -23.06 -4.10
N LEU A 48 7.62 -21.92 -4.55
CA LEU A 48 7.72 -21.59 -5.97
C LEU A 48 8.62 -22.52 -6.80
N PRO A 49 9.80 -22.99 -6.34
CA PRO A 49 10.61 -23.92 -7.13
C PRO A 49 10.15 -25.39 -7.04
N ALA A 50 9.42 -25.79 -6.01
CA ALA A 50 8.94 -27.17 -5.86
C ALA A 50 7.84 -27.55 -6.87
N ALA A 51 7.05 -26.57 -7.34
CA ALA A 51 6.04 -26.77 -8.38
C ALA A 51 6.63 -26.93 -9.80
N ALA A 52 7.88 -26.54 -10.00
CA ALA A 52 8.55 -26.59 -11.31
C ALA A 52 9.39 -27.86 -11.53
N GLN A 53 9.59 -28.70 -10.53
CA GLN A 53 10.50 -29.86 -10.63
C GLN A 53 9.83 -31.25 -10.67
N THR A 54 8.50 -31.35 -10.70
CA THR A 54 7.80 -32.63 -10.80
C THR A 54 7.12 -32.90 -12.15
N ALA A 55 7.67 -32.35 -13.23
CA ALA A 55 7.31 -32.76 -14.58
C ALA A 55 8.32 -33.78 -15.13
N THR A 56 8.37 -34.99 -14.53
CA THR A 56 8.89 -36.18 -15.20
C THR A 56 7.85 -36.67 -16.21
N PRO A 57 8.22 -36.92 -17.48
CA PRO A 57 7.30 -37.52 -18.44
C PRO A 57 7.08 -39.01 -18.05
N ALA A 58 6.03 -39.27 -17.33
CA ALA A 58 5.56 -40.67 -17.12
C ALA A 58 4.79 -41.09 -18.36
N THR A 59 5.46 -41.85 -19.23
CA THR A 59 4.86 -42.79 -20.16
C THR A 59 4.14 -43.85 -19.37
N GLY A 60 2.83 -43.75 -19.26
CA GLY A 60 2.02 -44.77 -18.57
C GLY A 60 0.71 -44.14 -18.10
N GLY A 61 -0.40 -44.43 -18.81
CA GLY A 61 -1.71 -43.86 -18.56
C GLY A 61 -2.22 -44.16 -17.13
N ALA A 62 -2.02 -43.23 -16.23
CA ALA A 62 -2.76 -43.11 -14.99
C ALA A 62 -3.76 -41.98 -15.16
N THR A 63 -4.99 -42.29 -15.53
CA THR A 63 -6.13 -41.37 -15.48
C THR A 63 -6.36 -41.00 -14.02
N LEU A 64 -5.92 -39.81 -13.60
CA LEU A 64 -6.33 -39.23 -12.34
C LEU A 64 -7.86 -39.13 -12.32
N PRO A 65 -8.55 -39.45 -11.23
CA PRO A 65 -9.99 -39.38 -11.14
C PRO A 65 -10.43 -37.90 -11.31
N LEU A 66 -10.90 -37.56 -12.50
CA LEU A 66 -11.51 -36.29 -12.83
C LEU A 66 -12.87 -36.23 -12.11
N LEU A 67 -12.97 -35.47 -11.05
CA LEU A 67 -14.26 -35.08 -10.50
C LEU A 67 -14.88 -34.10 -11.52
N VAL A 68 -15.74 -34.64 -12.37
CA VAL A 68 -16.52 -33.87 -13.34
C VAL A 68 -17.70 -33.24 -12.61
N GLY A 69 -17.59 -31.97 -12.26
CA GLY A 69 -18.73 -31.17 -11.81
C GLY A 69 -19.57 -30.76 -13.00
N GLN A 70 -20.81 -31.19 -13.07
CA GLN A 70 -21.79 -30.70 -14.05
C GLN A 70 -22.30 -29.31 -13.56
N GLY A 71 -21.95 -28.25 -14.28
CA GLY A 71 -22.54 -26.93 -14.06
C GLY A 71 -23.91 -26.82 -14.75
N PRO A 72 -24.81 -25.92 -14.31
CA PRO A 72 -26.07 -25.66 -14.97
C PRO A 72 -25.80 -25.04 -16.36
N GLY A 73 -25.93 -25.86 -17.40
CA GLY A 73 -25.67 -25.46 -18.80
C GLY A 73 -24.86 -26.46 -19.61
N GLY A 74 -24.51 -27.62 -19.09
CA GLY A 74 -23.93 -28.74 -19.87
C GLY A 74 -22.46 -28.59 -20.24
N THR A 75 -21.75 -27.58 -19.77
CA THR A 75 -20.30 -27.44 -19.98
C THR A 75 -19.55 -28.09 -18.81
N SER A 76 -18.93 -29.24 -19.06
CA SER A 76 -18.05 -29.89 -18.11
C SER A 76 -16.67 -29.23 -18.13
N TYR A 77 -16.37 -28.43 -17.15
CA TYR A 77 -15.00 -27.93 -16.94
C TYR A 77 -14.19 -29.00 -16.23
N SER A 78 -13.05 -29.39 -16.81
CA SER A 78 -12.13 -30.31 -16.14
C SER A 78 -11.51 -29.65 -14.90
N VAL A 79 -11.33 -30.40 -13.81
CA VAL A 79 -10.68 -29.95 -12.56
C VAL A 79 -9.40 -29.13 -12.78
N PRO A 80 -8.54 -29.43 -13.77
CA PRO A 80 -7.36 -28.61 -14.05
C PRO A 80 -7.67 -27.17 -14.44
N VAL A 81 -8.74 -26.91 -15.20
CA VAL A 81 -9.11 -25.54 -15.63
C VAL A 81 -9.67 -24.73 -14.47
N GLN A 82 -10.48 -25.33 -13.61
CA GLN A 82 -11.00 -24.66 -12.42
C GLN A 82 -9.89 -24.32 -11.44
N THR A 83 -8.93 -25.22 -11.22
CA THR A 83 -7.78 -25.00 -10.36
C THR A 83 -6.89 -23.88 -10.93
N LEU A 84 -6.65 -23.88 -12.23
CA LEU A 84 -5.89 -22.82 -12.91
C LEU A 84 -6.57 -21.46 -12.75
N LEU A 85 -7.88 -21.38 -12.99
CA LEU A 85 -8.65 -20.15 -12.81
C LEU A 85 -8.62 -19.66 -11.36
N PHE A 86 -8.76 -20.57 -10.39
CA PHE A 86 -8.69 -20.24 -8.96
C PHE A 86 -7.33 -19.65 -8.58
N PHE A 87 -6.22 -20.31 -8.94
CA PHE A 87 -4.88 -19.78 -8.65
C PHE A 87 -4.59 -18.49 -9.40
N THR A 88 -5.05 -18.35 -10.63
CA THR A 88 -4.93 -17.10 -11.39
C THR A 88 -5.69 -15.98 -10.68
N ALA A 89 -6.94 -16.18 -10.30
CA ALA A 89 -7.72 -15.20 -9.56
C ALA A 89 -7.06 -14.84 -8.20
N LEU A 90 -6.55 -15.84 -7.49
CA LEU A 90 -5.86 -15.65 -6.20
C LEU A 90 -4.59 -14.83 -6.35
N SER A 91 -3.84 -14.96 -7.46
CA SER A 91 -2.62 -14.19 -7.71
C SER A 91 -2.88 -12.69 -7.96
N PHE A 92 -4.05 -12.32 -8.49
CA PHE A 92 -4.45 -10.92 -8.68
C PHE A 92 -5.06 -10.27 -7.43
N LEU A 93 -5.54 -11.06 -6.48
CA LEU A 93 -6.23 -10.57 -5.28
C LEU A 93 -5.41 -9.53 -4.47
N PRO A 94 -4.11 -9.75 -4.17
CA PRO A 94 -3.31 -8.78 -3.44
C PRO A 94 -3.18 -7.44 -4.18
N ALA A 95 -3.04 -7.46 -5.49
CA ALA A 95 -2.94 -6.25 -6.31
C ALA A 95 -4.25 -5.45 -6.28
N VAL A 96 -5.40 -6.12 -6.41
CA VAL A 96 -6.72 -5.47 -6.33
C VAL A 96 -6.95 -4.86 -4.96
N LEU A 97 -6.60 -5.57 -3.88
CA LEU A 97 -6.73 -5.06 -2.52
C LEU A 97 -5.86 -3.80 -2.30
N LEU A 98 -4.62 -3.78 -2.77
CA LEU A 98 -3.77 -2.59 -2.70
C LEU A 98 -4.35 -1.40 -3.48
N LEU A 99 -4.94 -1.64 -4.65
CA LEU A 99 -5.59 -0.61 -5.46
C LEU A 99 -6.81 0.01 -4.77
N MET A 100 -7.45 -0.69 -3.82
CA MET A 100 -8.61 -0.20 -3.06
C MET A 100 -8.23 0.56 -1.78
N THR A 101 -6.93 0.77 -1.55
CA THR A 101 -6.38 1.47 -0.38
C THR A 101 -5.72 2.80 -0.79
N SER A 102 -5.21 3.54 0.20
CA SER A 102 -4.42 4.75 0.00
C SER A 102 -3.04 4.50 -0.65
N PHE A 103 -2.63 3.25 -0.84
CA PHE A 103 -1.31 2.85 -1.34
C PHE A 103 -0.95 3.51 -2.67
N THR A 104 -1.89 3.54 -3.62
CA THR A 104 -1.66 4.06 -4.97
C THR A 104 -1.24 5.54 -4.95
N ARG A 105 -1.94 6.39 -4.20
CA ARG A 105 -1.60 7.81 -4.07
C ARG A 105 -0.22 7.98 -3.43
N ILE A 106 0.03 7.28 -2.34
CA ILE A 106 1.26 7.41 -1.56
C ILE A 106 2.48 6.98 -2.37
N VAL A 107 2.44 5.82 -3.03
CA VAL A 107 3.59 5.30 -3.79
C VAL A 107 3.93 6.19 -4.99
N ILE A 108 2.92 6.75 -5.66
CA ILE A 108 3.12 7.65 -6.79
C ILE A 108 3.76 8.96 -6.32
N VAL A 109 3.24 9.59 -5.26
CA VAL A 109 3.78 10.86 -4.74
C VAL A 109 5.23 10.68 -4.27
N LEU A 110 5.55 9.60 -3.54
CA LEU A 110 6.93 9.31 -3.11
C LEU A 110 7.85 9.01 -4.30
N SER A 111 7.35 8.36 -5.35
CA SER A 111 8.10 8.14 -6.58
C SER A 111 8.38 9.43 -7.33
N LEU A 112 7.40 10.33 -7.39
CA LEU A 112 7.57 11.67 -8.00
C LEU A 112 8.52 12.55 -7.19
N LEU A 113 8.49 12.49 -5.85
CA LEU A 113 9.48 13.15 -5.00
C LEU A 113 10.91 12.71 -5.35
N ARG A 114 11.15 11.39 -5.46
CA ARG A 114 12.47 10.86 -5.83
C ARG A 114 12.94 11.39 -7.18
N GLN A 115 12.03 11.48 -8.16
CA GLN A 115 12.34 12.06 -9.47
C GLN A 115 12.64 13.56 -9.37
N ALA A 116 11.88 14.31 -8.57
CA ALA A 116 12.06 15.74 -8.36
C ALA A 116 13.43 16.07 -7.74
N LEU A 117 13.88 15.24 -6.78
CA LEU A 117 15.20 15.36 -6.17
C LEU A 117 16.35 15.10 -7.17
N GLY A 118 16.06 14.46 -8.32
CA GLY A 118 17.08 14.11 -9.31
C GLY A 118 17.95 12.90 -8.93
N THR A 119 17.62 12.21 -7.84
CA THR A 119 18.33 11.02 -7.39
C THR A 119 17.76 9.78 -8.07
N GLN A 120 18.51 9.19 -9.02
CA GLN A 120 18.04 7.99 -9.74
C GLN A 120 18.10 6.71 -8.89
N ALA A 121 18.98 6.64 -7.91
CA ALA A 121 19.28 5.43 -7.15
C ALA A 121 18.81 5.48 -5.67
N ALA A 122 18.58 6.66 -5.09
CA ALA A 122 18.27 6.84 -3.67
C ALA A 122 17.00 7.70 -3.46
N PRO A 123 16.06 7.27 -2.63
CA PRO A 123 15.97 5.97 -1.97
C PRO A 123 15.66 4.82 -2.94
N PRO A 124 16.12 3.57 -2.66
CA PRO A 124 15.78 2.39 -3.48
C PRO A 124 14.28 2.13 -3.55
N ASN A 125 13.82 1.46 -4.62
CA ASN A 125 12.38 1.16 -4.80
C ASN A 125 11.78 0.43 -3.60
N GLN A 126 12.52 -0.49 -2.98
CA GLN A 126 12.05 -1.24 -1.81
C GLN A 126 11.74 -0.33 -0.63
N VAL A 127 12.55 0.72 -0.42
CA VAL A 127 12.32 1.72 0.65
C VAL A 127 11.07 2.54 0.35
N VAL A 128 10.88 2.99 -0.89
CA VAL A 128 9.68 3.72 -1.31
C VAL A 128 8.42 2.87 -1.12
N ILE A 129 8.45 1.61 -1.57
CA ILE A 129 7.34 0.67 -1.41
C ILE A 129 7.07 0.39 0.08
N GLY A 130 8.12 0.09 0.85
CA GLY A 130 8.00 -0.18 2.29
C GLY A 130 7.39 0.99 3.05
N LEU A 131 7.89 2.22 2.81
CA LEU A 131 7.36 3.44 3.43
C LEU A 131 5.91 3.69 3.00
N SER A 132 5.58 3.44 1.72
CA SER A 132 4.21 3.55 1.21
C SER A 132 3.26 2.56 1.91
N LEU A 133 3.68 1.33 2.14
CA LEU A 133 2.91 0.34 2.88
C LEU A 133 2.70 0.75 4.33
N PHE A 134 3.75 1.19 5.03
CA PHE A 134 3.63 1.68 6.41
C PHE A 134 2.61 2.83 6.51
N LEU A 135 2.75 3.82 5.63
CA LEU A 135 1.83 4.96 5.63
C LEU A 135 0.40 4.54 5.29
N THR A 136 0.24 3.59 4.36
CA THR A 136 -1.05 3.00 4.03
C THR A 136 -1.71 2.35 5.25
N PHE A 137 -0.97 1.60 6.05
CA PHE A 137 -1.49 1.00 7.28
C PHE A 137 -1.98 2.06 8.27
N PHE A 138 -1.24 3.16 8.44
CA PHE A 138 -1.68 4.27 9.30
C PHE A 138 -2.96 4.92 8.80
N VAL A 139 -3.02 5.23 7.51
CA VAL A 139 -4.19 5.89 6.91
C VAL A 139 -5.41 4.98 6.93
N MET A 140 -5.21 3.67 6.67
CA MET A 140 -6.30 2.69 6.61
C MET A 140 -6.68 2.12 7.97
N ALA A 141 -5.92 2.38 9.05
CA ALA A 141 -6.18 1.84 10.38
C ALA A 141 -7.66 1.98 10.82
N PRO A 142 -8.31 3.16 10.75
CA PRO A 142 -9.71 3.29 11.17
C PRO A 142 -10.69 2.48 10.30
N THR A 143 -10.35 2.25 9.03
CA THR A 143 -11.17 1.41 8.14
C THR A 143 -10.97 -0.07 8.45
N ILE A 144 -9.71 -0.48 8.69
CA ILE A 144 -9.35 -1.86 9.06
C ILE A 144 -9.99 -2.23 10.40
N ASP A 145 -9.94 -1.34 11.39
CA ASP A 145 -10.56 -1.56 12.71
C ASP A 145 -12.07 -1.80 12.59
N LYS A 146 -12.76 -1.04 11.72
CA LYS A 146 -14.17 -1.27 11.42
C LYS A 146 -14.43 -2.60 10.75
N VAL A 147 -13.63 -2.97 9.73
CA VAL A 147 -13.74 -4.28 9.09
C VAL A 147 -13.54 -5.39 10.09
N TYR A 148 -12.58 -5.24 11.00
CA TYR A 148 -12.31 -6.23 12.04
C TYR A 148 -13.50 -6.36 13.01
N ALA A 149 -14.03 -5.25 13.52
CA ALA A 149 -15.13 -5.26 14.51
C ALA A 149 -16.46 -5.70 13.90
N ASP A 150 -16.79 -5.22 12.69
CA ASP A 150 -18.12 -5.41 12.10
C ASP A 150 -18.24 -6.71 11.28
N ALA A 151 -17.12 -7.24 10.76
CA ALA A 151 -17.13 -8.41 9.90
C ALA A 151 -16.31 -9.57 10.46
N TYR A 152 -15.02 -9.37 10.73
CA TYR A 152 -14.13 -10.47 11.10
C TYR A 152 -14.45 -11.05 12.48
N GLN A 153 -14.63 -10.22 13.50
CA GLN A 153 -14.88 -10.69 14.86
C GLN A 153 -16.21 -11.46 14.97
N PRO A 154 -17.37 -10.99 14.46
CA PRO A 154 -18.61 -11.77 14.47
C PRO A 154 -18.51 -13.07 13.67
N TYR A 155 -17.72 -13.10 12.58
CA TYR A 155 -17.48 -14.31 11.81
C TYR A 155 -16.63 -15.33 12.60
N ALA A 156 -15.54 -14.88 13.22
CA ALA A 156 -14.67 -15.72 14.03
C ALA A 156 -15.39 -16.33 15.24
N GLU A 157 -16.38 -15.63 15.78
CA GLU A 157 -17.26 -16.09 16.87
C GLU A 157 -18.44 -16.96 16.37
N ASN A 158 -18.49 -17.30 15.06
CA ASN A 158 -19.57 -18.07 14.40
C ASN A 158 -20.97 -17.43 14.54
N ARG A 159 -21.04 -16.10 14.73
CA ARG A 159 -22.31 -15.36 14.84
C ARG A 159 -22.94 -15.05 13.49
N ILE A 160 -22.12 -14.96 12.45
CA ILE A 160 -22.54 -14.65 11.08
C ILE A 160 -21.91 -15.60 10.09
N ALA A 161 -22.58 -15.86 8.97
CA ALA A 161 -22.05 -16.61 7.85
C ALA A 161 -20.99 -15.83 7.07
N PHE A 162 -20.14 -16.52 6.32
CA PHE A 162 -19.07 -15.90 5.51
C PHE A 162 -19.60 -14.85 4.53
N GLU A 163 -20.73 -15.11 3.87
CA GLU A 163 -21.35 -14.16 2.93
C GLU A 163 -21.77 -12.86 3.60
N GLU A 164 -22.30 -12.94 4.81
CA GLU A 164 -22.70 -11.77 5.60
C GLU A 164 -21.46 -11.01 6.10
N ALA A 165 -20.41 -11.72 6.52
CA ALA A 165 -19.14 -11.10 6.90
C ALA A 165 -18.52 -10.33 5.73
N LEU A 166 -18.58 -10.89 4.52
CA LEU A 166 -18.08 -10.22 3.32
C LEU A 166 -18.83 -8.92 3.03
N LYS A 167 -20.18 -8.93 3.11
CA LYS A 167 -21.02 -7.73 2.93
C LYS A 167 -20.74 -6.66 3.98
N ARG A 168 -20.57 -7.06 5.25
CA ARG A 168 -20.26 -6.13 6.34
C ARG A 168 -18.85 -5.55 6.18
N GLY A 169 -17.88 -6.36 5.76
CA GLY A 169 -16.52 -5.90 5.49
C GLY A 169 -16.42 -4.96 4.27
N GLU A 170 -17.28 -5.14 3.26
CA GLU A 170 -17.35 -4.25 2.11
C GLU A 170 -17.75 -2.81 2.52
N SER A 171 -18.67 -2.65 3.47
CA SER A 171 -19.24 -1.35 3.84
C SER A 171 -18.20 -0.31 4.31
N PRO A 172 -17.29 -0.58 5.26
CA PRO A 172 -16.24 0.36 5.66
C PRO A 172 -15.29 0.72 4.52
N VAL A 173 -14.91 -0.26 3.68
CA VAL A 173 -14.03 -0.04 2.53
C VAL A 173 -14.71 0.82 1.47
N ARG A 174 -15.99 0.55 1.19
CA ARG A 174 -16.83 1.38 0.32
C ARG A 174 -16.90 2.83 0.83
N GLY A 175 -17.15 3.00 2.13
CA GLY A 175 -17.21 4.32 2.76
C GLY A 175 -15.90 5.10 2.63
N PHE A 176 -14.76 4.44 2.78
CA PHE A 176 -13.45 5.03 2.55
C PHE A 176 -13.28 5.45 1.08
N MET A 177 -13.56 4.56 0.13
CA MET A 177 -13.41 4.87 -1.30
C MET A 177 -14.33 6.01 -1.73
N LEU A 178 -15.59 6.03 -1.31
CA LEU A 178 -16.53 7.09 -1.64
C LEU A 178 -16.08 8.47 -1.17
N LYS A 179 -15.51 8.56 0.04
CA LYS A 179 -14.98 9.82 0.57
C LYS A 179 -13.80 10.36 -0.24
N GLN A 180 -12.97 9.48 -0.79
CA GLN A 180 -11.77 9.85 -1.55
C GLN A 180 -12.03 10.00 -3.05
N THR A 181 -13.16 9.49 -3.57
CA THR A 181 -13.47 9.55 -5.00
C THR A 181 -14.19 10.85 -5.36
N ARG A 182 -13.72 11.52 -6.40
CA ARG A 182 -14.38 12.70 -6.93
C ARG A 182 -15.68 12.33 -7.62
N GLN A 183 -16.73 13.11 -7.40
CA GLN A 183 -18.05 12.87 -8.02
C GLN A 183 -17.96 12.81 -9.55
N THR A 184 -17.13 13.64 -10.16
CA THR A 184 -16.91 13.64 -11.61
C THR A 184 -16.41 12.30 -12.14
N ASP A 185 -15.53 11.64 -11.39
CA ASP A 185 -14.96 10.35 -11.77
C ASP A 185 -15.99 9.23 -11.54
N VAL A 186 -16.77 9.27 -10.46
CA VAL A 186 -17.91 8.35 -10.24
C VAL A 186 -18.92 8.46 -11.38
N MET A 187 -19.32 9.68 -11.76
CA MET A 187 -20.28 9.91 -12.85
C MET A 187 -19.75 9.40 -14.20
N LEU A 188 -18.46 9.56 -14.47
CA LEU A 188 -17.82 9.05 -15.69
C LEU A 188 -17.99 7.54 -15.79
N PHE A 189 -17.62 6.80 -14.74
CA PHE A 189 -17.71 5.34 -14.74
C PHE A 189 -19.14 4.82 -14.64
N ALA A 190 -20.04 5.53 -13.95
CA ALA A 190 -21.47 5.24 -13.95
C ALA A 190 -22.07 5.34 -15.35
N LYS A 191 -21.71 6.40 -16.12
CA LYS A 191 -22.12 6.57 -17.50
C LYS A 191 -21.58 5.45 -18.41
N LEU A 192 -20.29 5.08 -18.24
CA LEU A 192 -19.69 3.97 -18.99
C LEU A 192 -20.38 2.63 -18.70
N ALA A 193 -20.82 2.44 -17.47
CA ALA A 193 -21.59 1.26 -17.03
C ALA A 193 -23.07 1.32 -17.39
N LYS A 194 -23.53 2.39 -18.07
CA LYS A 194 -24.93 2.63 -18.46
C LYS A 194 -25.89 2.56 -17.24
N LEU A 195 -25.46 3.09 -16.08
CA LEU A 195 -26.33 3.25 -14.93
C LEU A 195 -27.25 4.45 -15.13
N ASP A 196 -28.43 4.39 -14.55
CA ASP A 196 -29.41 5.47 -14.62
C ASP A 196 -28.85 6.76 -14.02
N ALA A 197 -29.14 7.90 -14.66
CA ALA A 197 -28.64 9.22 -14.25
C ALA A 197 -29.09 9.66 -12.86
N GLY A 198 -30.07 8.97 -12.26
CA GLY A 198 -30.60 9.20 -10.92
C GLY A 198 -29.96 8.33 -9.82
N THR A 199 -29.04 7.44 -10.15
CA THR A 199 -28.41 6.55 -9.14
C THR A 199 -27.60 7.38 -8.16
N LYS A 200 -27.95 7.29 -6.86
CA LYS A 200 -27.18 7.97 -5.80
C LYS A 200 -25.76 7.40 -5.77
N THR A 201 -24.78 8.26 -5.48
CA THR A 201 -23.36 7.88 -5.41
C THR A 201 -23.11 6.72 -4.43
N GLU A 202 -23.92 6.62 -3.38
CA GLU A 202 -23.86 5.57 -2.35
C GLU A 202 -24.31 4.20 -2.88
N GLU A 203 -25.19 4.18 -3.88
CA GLU A 203 -25.79 2.96 -4.47
C GLU A 203 -25.00 2.42 -5.67
N VAL A 204 -23.94 3.14 -6.07
CA VAL A 204 -23.09 2.75 -7.22
C VAL A 204 -22.47 1.37 -6.97
N PRO A 205 -22.59 0.40 -7.90
CA PRO A 205 -22.00 -0.93 -7.74
C PRO A 205 -20.49 -0.87 -7.54
N PHE A 206 -19.96 -1.78 -6.71
CA PHE A 206 -18.53 -1.84 -6.36
C PHE A 206 -17.62 -1.92 -7.59
N LYS A 207 -18.06 -2.66 -8.62
CA LYS A 207 -17.36 -2.78 -9.92
C LYS A 207 -17.18 -1.46 -10.67
N VAL A 208 -18.00 -0.45 -10.37
CA VAL A 208 -17.93 0.91 -10.94
C VAL A 208 -17.14 1.83 -10.01
N LEU A 209 -17.30 1.67 -8.71
CA LEU A 209 -16.62 2.47 -7.71
C LEU A 209 -15.10 2.25 -7.69
N VAL A 210 -14.64 0.99 -7.80
CA VAL A 210 -13.20 0.69 -7.76
C VAL A 210 -12.42 1.42 -8.86
N PRO A 211 -12.76 1.32 -10.16
CA PRO A 211 -12.03 2.05 -11.20
C PRO A 211 -12.19 3.57 -11.07
N ALA A 212 -13.34 4.08 -10.62
CA ALA A 212 -13.54 5.50 -10.36
C ALA A 212 -12.60 5.99 -9.24
N PHE A 213 -12.49 5.23 -8.16
CA PHE A 213 -11.59 5.50 -7.04
C PHE A 213 -10.12 5.52 -7.51
N VAL A 214 -9.66 4.48 -8.21
CA VAL A 214 -8.28 4.41 -8.71
C VAL A 214 -7.95 5.61 -9.61
N THR A 215 -8.86 5.98 -10.51
CA THR A 215 -8.68 7.15 -11.39
C THR A 215 -8.60 8.44 -10.58
N SER A 216 -9.43 8.59 -9.57
CA SER A 216 -9.42 9.75 -8.65
C SER A 216 -8.13 9.82 -7.84
N GLU A 217 -7.64 8.67 -7.34
CA GLU A 217 -6.37 8.55 -6.61
C GLU A 217 -5.17 8.93 -7.51
N LEU A 218 -5.13 8.44 -8.76
CA LEU A 218 -4.11 8.79 -9.73
C LEU A 218 -4.08 10.32 -9.96
N LYS A 219 -5.24 10.93 -10.18
CA LYS A 219 -5.35 12.37 -10.41
C LYS A 219 -4.88 13.19 -9.20
N SER A 220 -5.28 12.77 -7.99
CA SER A 220 -4.84 13.40 -6.75
C SER A 220 -3.34 13.23 -6.52
N ALA A 221 -2.80 12.04 -6.79
CA ALA A 221 -1.38 11.76 -6.68
C ALA A 221 -0.54 12.64 -7.62
N PHE A 222 -0.96 12.78 -8.88
CA PHE A 222 -0.27 13.65 -9.83
C PHE A 222 -0.37 15.12 -9.46
N GLN A 223 -1.51 15.59 -8.93
CA GLN A 223 -1.65 16.97 -8.46
C GLN A 223 -0.70 17.26 -7.29
N ILE A 224 -0.67 16.40 -6.27
CA ILE A 224 0.24 16.54 -5.12
C ILE A 224 1.69 16.44 -5.60
N GLY A 225 1.99 15.45 -6.43
CA GLY A 225 3.33 15.24 -6.97
C GLY A 225 3.83 16.43 -7.80
N PHE A 226 2.96 17.06 -8.57
CA PHE A 226 3.30 18.28 -9.31
C PHE A 226 3.66 19.43 -8.35
N LEU A 227 2.87 19.65 -7.30
CA LEU A 227 3.16 20.68 -6.30
C LEU A 227 4.51 20.43 -5.60
N VAL A 228 4.82 19.17 -5.29
CA VAL A 228 6.11 18.76 -4.72
C VAL A 228 7.25 18.98 -5.71
N PHE A 229 7.00 18.84 -7.02
CA PHE A 229 8.01 18.99 -8.05
C PHE A 229 8.40 20.47 -8.30
N LEU A 230 7.46 21.39 -8.10
CA LEU A 230 7.63 22.82 -8.42
C LEU A 230 8.90 23.46 -7.83
N PRO A 231 9.20 23.37 -6.51
CA PRO A 231 10.38 24.01 -5.93
C PRO A 231 11.68 23.45 -6.51
N PHE A 232 11.73 22.18 -6.82
CA PHE A 232 12.91 21.53 -7.41
C PHE A 232 13.11 21.92 -8.87
N LEU A 233 12.03 22.11 -9.62
CA LEU A 233 12.06 22.58 -10.99
C LEU A 233 12.58 24.02 -11.06
N ILE A 234 12.21 24.88 -10.11
CA ILE A 234 12.73 26.26 -10.04
C ILE A 234 14.25 26.24 -9.82
N ILE A 235 14.76 25.36 -8.94
CA ILE A 235 16.20 25.21 -8.72
C ILE A 235 16.90 24.78 -10.03
N ASP A 236 16.35 23.79 -10.75
CA ASP A 236 16.89 23.35 -12.03
C ASP A 236 16.98 24.48 -13.03
N MET A 237 15.92 25.29 -13.15
CA MET A 237 15.87 26.42 -14.06
C MET A 237 16.90 27.51 -13.70
N ILE A 238 17.06 27.84 -12.42
CA ILE A 238 18.03 28.82 -11.96
C ILE A 238 19.45 28.34 -12.28
N VAL A 239 19.78 27.08 -11.90
CA VAL A 239 21.11 26.51 -12.16
C VAL A 239 21.40 26.45 -13.67
N ALA A 240 20.44 26.02 -14.48
CA ALA A 240 20.60 25.97 -15.93
C ALA A 240 20.84 27.38 -16.52
N SER A 241 20.12 28.39 -16.07
CA SER A 241 20.26 29.79 -16.51
C SER A 241 21.64 30.33 -16.18
N VAL A 242 22.15 30.09 -14.96
CA VAL A 242 23.48 30.51 -14.52
C VAL A 242 24.58 29.82 -15.36
N LEU A 243 24.50 28.52 -15.57
CA LEU A 243 25.48 27.78 -16.36
C LEU A 243 25.52 28.23 -17.81
N MET A 244 24.36 28.50 -18.42
CA MET A 244 24.27 29.02 -19.77
C MET A 244 24.90 30.44 -19.86
N SER A 245 24.66 31.28 -18.87
CA SER A 245 25.25 32.62 -18.80
C SER A 245 26.78 32.59 -18.72
N LEU A 246 27.35 31.58 -18.05
CA LEU A 246 28.79 31.36 -17.95
C LEU A 246 29.40 30.67 -19.19
N GLY A 247 28.60 30.32 -20.18
CA GLY A 247 29.04 29.62 -21.38
C GLY A 247 29.34 28.11 -21.18
N MET A 248 28.93 27.55 -20.03
CA MET A 248 29.23 26.17 -19.65
C MET A 248 28.16 25.19 -20.21
N MET A 249 27.95 25.21 -21.54
CA MET A 249 26.89 24.41 -22.19
C MET A 249 27.11 22.89 -22.14
N MET A 250 28.33 22.42 -21.90
CA MET A 250 28.62 20.97 -21.85
C MET A 250 28.38 20.32 -20.47
N LEU A 251 28.17 21.11 -19.43
CA LEU A 251 27.85 20.58 -18.09
C LEU A 251 26.34 20.32 -17.94
N SER A 252 26.00 19.16 -17.41
CA SER A 252 24.60 18.82 -17.11
C SER A 252 24.09 19.66 -15.95
N PRO A 253 23.09 20.55 -16.15
CA PRO A 253 22.52 21.38 -15.09
C PRO A 253 21.94 20.55 -13.94
N VAL A 254 21.38 19.39 -14.25
CA VAL A 254 20.75 18.48 -13.26
C VAL A 254 21.76 17.98 -12.23
N LEU A 255 23.00 17.67 -12.65
CA LEU A 255 24.05 17.20 -11.74
C LEU A 255 24.53 18.30 -10.80
N ILE A 256 24.59 19.55 -11.28
CA ILE A 256 24.97 20.71 -10.49
C ILE A 256 23.83 21.13 -9.54
N ALA A 257 22.59 20.99 -9.96
CA ALA A 257 21.42 21.32 -9.14
C ALA A 257 21.17 20.33 -7.98
N LEU A 258 21.63 19.07 -8.10
CA LEU A 258 21.36 18.00 -7.16
C LEU A 258 21.74 18.34 -5.70
N PRO A 259 22.96 18.83 -5.38
CA PRO A 259 23.31 19.19 -4.00
C PRO A 259 22.41 20.31 -3.43
N PHE A 260 22.01 21.28 -4.24
CA PHE A 260 21.12 22.37 -3.82
C PHE A 260 19.71 21.85 -3.51
N LYS A 261 19.19 20.91 -4.31
CA LYS A 261 17.89 20.27 -4.07
C LYS A 261 17.89 19.46 -2.78
N LEU A 262 18.94 18.64 -2.55
CA LEU A 262 19.07 17.88 -1.32
C LEU A 262 19.19 18.79 -0.09
N MET A 263 19.98 19.84 -0.18
CA MET A 263 20.14 20.82 0.91
C MET A 263 18.80 21.50 1.22
N LEU A 264 18.07 21.97 0.22
CA LEU A 264 16.74 22.58 0.42
C LEU A 264 15.79 21.60 1.10
N PHE A 265 15.74 20.35 0.61
CA PHE A 265 14.85 19.32 1.13
C PHE A 265 15.14 18.99 2.60
N VAL A 266 16.42 18.91 2.97
CA VAL A 266 16.83 18.64 4.36
C VAL A 266 16.55 19.85 5.27
N LEU A 267 16.89 21.06 4.83
CA LEU A 267 16.67 22.28 5.62
C LEU A 267 15.19 22.59 5.86
N ALA A 268 14.32 22.24 4.89
CA ALA A 268 12.88 22.39 5.02
C ALA A 268 12.19 21.25 5.80
N ASP A 269 12.95 20.28 6.37
CA ASP A 269 12.39 19.04 6.94
C ASP A 269 11.38 18.36 5.99
N GLY A 270 11.79 18.19 4.73
CA GLY A 270 10.94 17.79 3.63
C GLY A 270 10.24 16.45 3.83
N TRP A 271 10.88 15.50 4.54
CA TRP A 271 10.24 14.22 4.86
C TRP A 271 9.03 14.39 5.77
N ASN A 272 9.16 15.16 6.83
CA ASN A 272 8.09 15.37 7.81
C ASN A 272 6.92 16.14 7.17
N LEU A 273 7.23 17.22 6.44
CA LEU A 273 6.23 18.00 5.72
C LEU A 273 5.47 17.16 4.69
N LEU A 274 6.19 16.35 3.91
CA LEU A 274 5.56 15.53 2.85
C LEU A 274 4.69 14.44 3.45
N LEU A 275 5.23 13.63 4.37
CA LEU A 275 4.50 12.51 4.96
C LEU A 275 3.29 13.01 5.76
N GLY A 276 3.45 14.11 6.52
CA GLY A 276 2.37 14.74 7.27
C GLY A 276 1.25 15.26 6.36
N SER A 277 1.61 16.01 5.30
CA SER A 277 0.62 16.53 4.34
C SER A 277 -0.08 15.42 3.56
N LEU A 278 0.65 14.36 3.22
CA LEU A 278 0.11 13.19 2.51
C LEU A 278 -0.89 12.43 3.40
N ALA A 279 -0.57 12.19 4.66
CA ALA A 279 -1.49 11.59 5.62
C ALA A 279 -2.73 12.48 5.85
N ALA A 280 -2.54 13.79 6.03
CA ALA A 280 -3.63 14.75 6.20
C ALA A 280 -4.57 14.81 4.98
N SER A 281 -4.08 14.55 3.77
CA SER A 281 -4.89 14.55 2.54
C SER A 281 -5.97 13.47 2.49
N PHE A 282 -5.95 12.49 3.39
CA PHE A 282 -6.97 11.43 3.52
C PHE A 282 -7.97 11.67 4.65
N VAL A 283 -7.67 12.62 5.55
CA VAL A 283 -8.50 12.93 6.72
C VAL A 283 -9.53 14.03 6.41
N SER A 284 -9.31 14.78 5.33
CA SER A 284 -10.17 15.89 4.87
C SER A 284 -11.45 15.40 4.19
#